data_1677cb86f98eb09dbb6695ab73bd10a1
#
_entry.id   1677cb86f98eb09dbb6695ab73bd10a1
#
_cell.length_a   1.000
_cell.length_b   1.000
_cell.length_c   1.000
_cell.angle_alpha   90.00
_cell.angle_beta   90.00
_cell.angle_gamma   90.00
#
_symmetry.space_group_name_H-M   'P 1'
#
loop_
_entity.id
_entity.type
_entity.pdbx_description
1 polymer ?
#
loop_
_entity_poly.entity_id
_entity_poly.type
_entity_poly.pdbx_seq_one_letter_code
_entity_poly.pdbx_strand_id
1 'polypeptide(L)'
;MKKEVKDKKKKVSIWKYVKKCYPYFKREKKALIILIIISLIISIFNSFGPALMAKVLDYATSSRLDVALKYLLFVVGLALVIDFFDKIVFTRNYTKIQESITNNIKKDVISSYFEIDNKELLKTSSGIFLTRITSDPDNIINAFDAVRGNFTKILSNIFVFIYIFHINFVLGIITIIGTISVYLVEKSAMDKWNAYRKRRNKLRDRNTTIINEGLKGTHDIKLLNIVEHFKNKVSGNLDELCNDTVGSIKVDSEYVFLRTIVVYAFTAVLIVLSIYFVKFDVIKVSSLIAIFMYKDRLFTSI
;
A
#
# COMPACT_ATOMS: atom_id res chain seq x y z
N MET A 1 -31.09 31.48 1.15
CA MET A 1 -29.72 31.89 1.50
C MET A 1 -29.33 31.19 2.80
N LYS A 2 -28.67 30.03 2.75
CA LYS A 2 -28.04 29.37 3.90
C LYS A 2 -26.54 29.52 3.75
N LYS A 3 -25.92 30.30 4.65
CA LYS A 3 -24.47 30.46 4.77
C LYS A 3 -23.86 29.10 5.10
N GLU A 4 -23.10 28.53 4.15
CA GLU A 4 -22.18 27.43 4.44
C GLU A 4 -21.12 27.94 5.42
N VAL A 5 -21.18 27.47 6.64
CA VAL A 5 -20.11 27.60 7.61
C VAL A 5 -18.94 26.75 7.09
N LYS A 6 -17.98 27.38 6.43
CA LYS A 6 -16.69 26.79 6.10
C LYS A 6 -15.94 26.53 7.40
N ASP A 7 -16.15 25.34 7.94
CA ASP A 7 -15.32 24.82 9.03
C ASP A 7 -13.89 24.66 8.49
N LYS A 8 -13.05 25.68 8.73
CA LYS A 8 -11.59 25.60 8.53
C LYS A 8 -11.03 24.61 9.53
N LYS A 9 -11.16 23.30 9.26
CA LYS A 9 -10.38 22.29 9.97
C LYS A 9 -8.89 22.69 9.81
N LYS A 10 -8.29 23.23 10.88
CA LYS A 10 -6.85 23.42 10.98
C LYS A 10 -6.18 22.16 10.47
N LYS A 11 -5.34 22.28 9.43
CA LYS A 11 -4.46 21.18 8.98
C LYS A 11 -3.59 20.79 10.17
N VAL A 12 -4.01 19.81 10.93
CA VAL A 12 -3.21 19.29 12.04
C VAL A 12 -2.00 18.64 11.41
N SER A 13 -0.81 19.15 11.73
CA SER A 13 0.44 18.65 11.17
C SER A 13 0.58 17.16 11.48
N ILE A 14 0.82 16.36 10.46
CA ILE A 14 1.09 14.91 10.57
C ILE A 14 2.20 14.65 11.61
N TRP A 15 3.19 15.53 11.67
CA TRP A 15 4.28 15.50 12.66
C TRP A 15 3.81 15.46 14.12
N LYS A 16 2.67 16.11 14.44
CA LYS A 16 2.11 16.08 15.79
C LYS A 16 1.63 14.67 16.18
N TYR A 17 1.06 13.93 15.23
CA TYR A 17 0.64 12.55 15.47
C TYR A 17 1.81 11.60 15.53
N VAL A 18 2.78 11.74 14.62
CA VAL A 18 4.03 10.96 14.64
C VAL A 18 4.74 11.13 15.98
N LYS A 19 4.84 12.36 16.50
CA LYS A 19 5.46 12.63 17.81
C LYS A 19 4.74 11.94 18.96
N LYS A 20 3.40 11.84 18.90
CA LYS A 20 2.61 11.14 19.93
C LYS A 20 2.79 9.63 19.88
N CYS A 21 2.93 9.05 18.70
CA CYS A 21 3.14 7.60 18.54
C CYS A 21 4.61 7.19 18.80
N TYR A 22 5.56 8.12 18.70
CA TYR A 22 6.99 7.85 18.83
C TYR A 22 7.40 7.07 20.08
N PRO A 23 6.85 7.33 21.31
CA PRO A 23 7.22 6.58 22.51
C PRO A 23 7.02 5.08 22.41
N TYR A 24 5.97 4.63 21.72
CA TYR A 24 5.67 3.21 21.51
C TYR A 24 6.70 2.55 20.59
N PHE A 25 7.06 3.23 19.50
CA PHE A 25 8.10 2.77 18.58
C PHE A 25 9.50 2.84 19.19
N LYS A 26 9.75 3.78 20.13
CA LYS A 26 11.04 3.93 20.81
C LYS A 26 11.38 2.71 21.66
N ARG A 27 10.40 2.05 22.27
CA ARG A 27 10.62 0.84 23.08
C ARG A 27 11.23 -0.29 22.24
N GLU A 28 10.80 -0.44 20.99
CA GLU A 28 11.25 -1.48 20.05
C GLU A 28 12.28 -0.95 19.02
N LYS A 29 12.86 0.24 19.25
CA LYS A 29 13.68 0.95 18.28
C LYS A 29 14.82 0.12 17.69
N LYS A 30 15.57 -0.62 18.54
CA LYS A 30 16.71 -1.42 18.08
C LYS A 30 16.27 -2.54 17.14
N ALA A 31 15.22 -3.27 17.53
CA ALA A 31 14.68 -4.36 16.73
C ALA A 31 14.06 -3.84 15.42
N LEU A 32 13.32 -2.71 15.44
CA LEU A 32 12.78 -2.08 14.24
C LEU A 32 13.88 -1.65 13.26
N ILE A 33 14.96 -1.03 13.73
CA ILE A 33 16.08 -0.63 12.87
C ILE A 33 16.71 -1.85 12.22
N ILE A 34 16.98 -2.92 12.98
CA ILE A 34 17.55 -4.16 12.45
C ILE A 34 16.63 -4.74 11.37
N LEU A 35 15.32 -4.82 11.64
CA LEU A 35 14.36 -5.35 10.66
C LEU A 35 14.22 -4.48 9.43
N ILE A 36 14.27 -3.15 9.56
CA ILE A 36 14.29 -2.24 8.40
C ILE A 36 15.54 -2.52 7.56
N ILE A 37 16.71 -2.63 8.16
CA ILE A 37 17.95 -2.94 7.44
C ILE A 37 17.83 -4.31 6.74
N ILE A 38 17.33 -5.33 7.41
CA ILE A 38 17.11 -6.65 6.81
C ILE A 38 16.14 -6.54 5.62
N SER A 39 15.03 -5.82 5.75
CA SER A 39 14.07 -5.64 4.66
C SER A 39 14.67 -4.91 3.46
N LEU A 40 15.56 -3.94 3.70
CA LEU A 40 16.29 -3.24 2.64
C LEU A 40 17.26 -4.17 1.93
N ILE A 41 18.01 -4.97 2.66
CA ILE A 41 18.93 -5.98 2.10
C ILE A 41 18.16 -6.97 1.22
N ILE A 42 17.08 -7.55 1.75
CA ILE A 42 16.21 -8.49 1.01
C ILE A 42 15.66 -7.81 -0.27
N SER A 43 15.22 -6.57 -0.18
CA SER A 43 14.69 -5.83 -1.33
C SER A 43 15.73 -5.58 -2.42
N ILE A 44 16.97 -5.25 -2.01
CA ILE A 44 18.10 -5.09 -2.93
C ILE A 44 18.40 -6.41 -3.64
N PHE A 45 18.54 -7.50 -2.89
CA PHE A 45 18.80 -8.82 -3.48
C PHE A 45 17.69 -9.25 -4.44
N ASN A 46 16.43 -9.05 -4.07
CA ASN A 46 15.30 -9.31 -4.94
C ASN A 46 15.35 -8.49 -6.23
N SER A 47 15.93 -7.26 -6.17
CA SER A 47 16.08 -6.42 -7.37
C SER A 47 17.11 -6.97 -8.37
N PHE A 48 18.06 -7.79 -7.93
CA PHE A 48 19.01 -8.42 -8.83
C PHE A 48 18.48 -9.67 -9.56
N GLY A 49 17.33 -10.23 -9.17
CA GLY A 49 16.78 -11.45 -9.77
C GLY A 49 16.73 -11.43 -11.30
N PRO A 50 16.10 -10.43 -11.96
CA PRO A 50 16.08 -10.33 -13.40
C PRO A 50 17.48 -10.20 -14.05
N ALA A 51 18.40 -9.46 -13.42
CA ALA A 51 19.77 -9.32 -13.89
C ALA A 51 20.55 -10.65 -13.85
N LEU A 52 20.33 -11.43 -12.78
CA LEU A 52 20.94 -12.75 -12.65
C LEU A 52 20.37 -13.74 -13.68
N MET A 53 19.07 -13.70 -13.93
CA MET A 53 18.42 -14.49 -14.97
C MET A 53 18.93 -14.12 -16.38
N ALA A 54 19.17 -12.84 -16.64
CA ALA A 54 19.79 -12.40 -17.89
C ALA A 54 21.16 -13.07 -18.11
N LYS A 55 21.99 -13.20 -17.06
CA LYS A 55 23.27 -13.92 -17.16
C LYS A 55 23.12 -15.41 -17.44
N VAL A 56 22.12 -16.07 -16.86
CA VAL A 56 21.80 -17.47 -17.19
C VAL A 56 21.54 -17.62 -18.69
N LEU A 57 20.72 -16.68 -19.22
CA LEU A 57 20.41 -16.67 -20.65
C LEU A 57 21.63 -16.37 -21.54
N ASP A 58 22.52 -15.48 -21.12
CA ASP A 58 23.79 -15.22 -21.82
C ASP A 58 24.64 -16.50 -21.97
N TYR A 59 24.77 -17.28 -20.91
CA TYR A 59 25.49 -18.53 -20.95
C TYR A 59 24.78 -19.58 -21.82
N ALA A 60 23.44 -19.66 -21.73
CA ALA A 60 22.65 -20.59 -22.52
C ALA A 60 22.73 -20.29 -24.02
N THR A 61 22.65 -19.01 -24.42
CA THR A 61 22.77 -18.59 -25.83
C THR A 61 24.21 -18.72 -26.38
N SER A 62 25.20 -18.65 -25.49
CA SER A 62 26.62 -18.85 -25.88
C SER A 62 27.04 -20.32 -25.97
N SER A 63 26.07 -21.27 -26.03
CA SER A 63 26.31 -22.73 -26.11
C SER A 63 27.10 -23.31 -24.92
N ARG A 64 27.12 -22.60 -23.77
CA ARG A 64 27.76 -23.05 -22.52
C ARG A 64 26.73 -23.57 -21.53
N LEU A 65 26.01 -24.62 -21.92
CA LEU A 65 24.89 -25.16 -21.17
C LEU A 65 25.28 -25.60 -19.76
N ASP A 66 26.45 -26.20 -19.58
CA ASP A 66 26.93 -26.63 -18.26
C ASP A 66 27.08 -25.46 -17.28
N VAL A 67 27.59 -24.32 -17.78
CA VAL A 67 27.76 -23.11 -17.01
C VAL A 67 26.39 -22.48 -16.71
N ALA A 68 25.49 -22.45 -17.70
CA ALA A 68 24.15 -21.94 -17.56
C ALA A 68 23.36 -22.70 -16.48
N LEU A 69 23.43 -24.04 -16.47
CA LEU A 69 22.75 -24.88 -15.45
C LEU A 69 23.33 -24.64 -14.05
N LYS A 70 24.66 -24.60 -13.90
CA LYS A 70 25.29 -24.31 -12.60
C LYS A 70 24.86 -22.93 -12.08
N TYR A 71 24.84 -21.93 -12.97
CA TYR A 71 24.44 -20.57 -12.62
C TYR A 71 22.95 -20.48 -12.28
N LEU A 72 22.08 -21.22 -12.99
CA LEU A 72 20.65 -21.33 -12.69
C LEU A 72 20.43 -21.93 -11.29
N LEU A 73 21.10 -23.03 -10.97
CA LEU A 73 21.03 -23.64 -9.63
C LEU A 73 21.48 -22.67 -8.55
N PHE A 74 22.54 -21.91 -8.80
CA PHE A 74 23.00 -20.87 -7.87
C PHE A 74 21.92 -19.78 -7.68
N VAL A 75 21.31 -19.28 -8.76
CA VAL A 75 20.26 -18.24 -8.70
C VAL A 75 19.03 -18.76 -7.95
N VAL A 76 18.59 -19.99 -8.22
CA VAL A 76 17.46 -20.63 -7.52
C VAL A 76 17.81 -20.83 -6.03
N GLY A 77 18.99 -21.34 -5.73
CA GLY A 77 19.46 -21.50 -4.34
C GLY A 77 19.49 -20.17 -3.59
N LEU A 78 20.01 -19.11 -4.24
CA LEU A 78 20.03 -17.76 -3.67
C LEU A 78 18.61 -17.24 -3.42
N ALA A 79 17.68 -17.43 -4.37
CA ALA A 79 16.28 -17.02 -4.21
C ALA A 79 15.61 -17.74 -3.03
N LEU A 80 15.83 -19.05 -2.88
CA LEU A 80 15.30 -19.83 -1.75
C LEU A 80 15.87 -19.33 -0.41
N VAL A 81 17.15 -19.00 -0.33
CA VAL A 81 17.76 -18.42 0.87
C VAL A 81 17.14 -17.07 1.20
N ILE A 82 16.96 -16.20 0.20
CA ILE A 82 16.34 -14.88 0.39
C ILE A 82 14.90 -15.04 0.87
N ASP A 83 14.11 -15.92 0.26
CA ASP A 83 12.73 -16.19 0.65
C ASP A 83 12.64 -16.78 2.06
N PHE A 84 13.56 -17.66 2.45
CA PHE A 84 13.66 -18.16 3.81
C PHE A 84 13.85 -17.03 4.82
N PHE A 85 14.82 -16.14 4.56
CA PHE A 85 15.06 -14.99 5.43
C PHE A 85 13.88 -14.02 5.46
N ASP A 86 13.23 -13.76 4.32
CA ASP A 86 12.06 -12.88 4.24
C ASP A 86 10.85 -13.46 4.99
N LYS A 87 10.49 -14.72 4.73
CA LYS A 87 9.28 -15.31 5.30
C LYS A 87 9.45 -15.76 6.74
N ILE A 88 10.54 -16.43 7.05
CA ILE A 88 10.74 -17.06 8.38
C ILE A 88 11.40 -16.09 9.36
N VAL A 89 12.44 -15.38 8.94
CA VAL A 89 13.17 -14.50 9.86
C VAL A 89 12.51 -13.12 9.94
N PHE A 90 12.37 -12.45 8.81
CA PHE A 90 11.87 -11.08 8.79
C PHE A 90 10.40 -11.01 9.16
N THR A 91 9.51 -11.69 8.41
CA THR A 91 8.05 -11.58 8.61
C THR A 91 7.66 -11.97 10.02
N ARG A 92 8.16 -13.09 10.54
CA ARG A 92 7.86 -13.55 11.91
C ARG A 92 8.27 -12.55 12.99
N ASN A 93 9.49 -12.02 12.92
CA ASN A 93 9.99 -11.08 13.92
C ASN A 93 9.32 -9.71 13.79
N TYR A 94 9.04 -9.29 12.55
CA TYR A 94 8.35 -8.05 12.28
C TYR A 94 6.93 -8.07 12.85
N THR A 95 6.16 -9.14 12.61
CA THR A 95 4.82 -9.31 13.18
C THR A 95 4.82 -9.30 14.70
N LYS A 96 5.80 -9.96 15.34
CA LYS A 96 5.93 -9.92 16.81
C LYS A 96 6.09 -8.49 17.34
N ILE A 97 6.89 -7.67 16.66
CA ILE A 97 7.12 -6.29 17.07
C ILE A 97 5.87 -5.44 16.81
N GLN A 98 5.18 -5.64 15.68
CA GLN A 98 3.92 -4.97 15.40
C GLN A 98 2.88 -5.26 16.48
N GLU A 99 2.71 -6.54 16.86
CA GLU A 99 1.79 -6.95 17.93
C GLU A 99 2.21 -6.39 19.30
N SER A 100 3.52 -6.36 19.62
CA SER A 100 4.02 -5.74 20.84
C SER A 100 3.65 -4.27 20.92
N ILE A 101 3.87 -3.51 19.85
CA ILE A 101 3.54 -2.08 19.80
C ILE A 101 2.02 -1.88 19.89
N THR A 102 1.23 -2.65 19.13
CA THR A 102 -0.24 -2.61 19.16
C THR A 102 -0.78 -2.86 20.57
N ASN A 103 -0.29 -3.90 21.22
CA ASN A 103 -0.70 -4.25 22.58
C ASN A 103 -0.33 -3.17 23.61
N ASN A 104 0.84 -2.55 23.46
CA ASN A 104 1.23 -1.45 24.34
C ASN A 104 0.32 -0.23 24.14
N ILE A 105 -0.03 0.11 22.91
CA ILE A 105 -0.99 1.18 22.63
C ILE A 105 -2.36 0.84 23.22
N LYS A 106 -2.86 -0.40 23.02
CA LYS A 106 -4.14 -0.86 23.58
C LYS A 106 -4.16 -0.77 25.09
N LYS A 107 -3.10 -1.20 25.78
CA LYS A 107 -2.97 -1.11 27.24
C LYS A 107 -3.01 0.33 27.73
N ASP A 108 -2.28 1.24 27.11
CA ASP A 108 -2.25 2.64 27.51
C ASP A 108 -3.61 3.34 27.26
N VAL A 109 -4.30 3.00 26.15
CA VAL A 109 -5.66 3.51 25.86
C VAL A 109 -6.66 3.00 26.91
N ILE A 110 -6.59 1.71 27.28
CA ILE A 110 -7.45 1.14 28.33
C ILE A 110 -7.16 1.81 29.69
N SER A 111 -5.90 1.97 30.08
CA SER A 111 -5.53 2.66 31.31
C SER A 111 -6.09 4.08 31.34
N SER A 112 -5.85 4.84 30.26
CA SER A 112 -6.38 6.20 30.12
C SER A 112 -7.91 6.28 30.16
N TYR A 113 -8.60 5.23 29.67
CA TYR A 113 -10.06 5.17 29.74
C TYR A 113 -10.58 5.14 31.19
N PHE A 114 -9.93 4.40 32.06
CA PHE A 114 -10.31 4.33 33.49
C PHE A 114 -9.91 5.56 34.30
N GLU A 115 -9.05 6.43 33.75
CA GLU A 115 -8.63 7.70 34.36
C GLU A 115 -9.51 8.89 33.93
N ILE A 116 -10.41 8.70 32.95
CA ILE A 116 -11.30 9.77 32.46
C ILE A 116 -12.38 10.09 33.49
N ASP A 117 -12.64 11.37 33.72
CA ASP A 117 -13.72 11.85 34.60
C ASP A 117 -15.09 11.37 34.09
N ASN A 118 -15.96 10.94 35.03
CA ASN A 118 -17.29 10.45 34.75
C ASN A 118 -18.15 11.44 33.92
N LYS A 119 -17.93 12.75 34.05
CA LYS A 119 -18.62 13.78 33.26
C LYS A 119 -18.27 13.72 31.79
N GLU A 120 -17.03 13.31 31.42
CA GLU A 120 -16.61 13.15 30.04
C GLU A 120 -17.04 11.79 29.47
N LEU A 121 -17.04 10.76 30.30
CA LEU A 121 -17.57 9.44 29.92
C LEU A 121 -19.04 9.49 29.51
N LEU A 122 -19.86 10.25 30.22
CA LEU A 122 -21.28 10.42 29.90
C LEU A 122 -21.56 11.18 28.61
N LYS A 123 -20.61 12.01 28.14
CA LYS A 123 -20.71 12.76 26.87
C LYS A 123 -20.27 11.95 25.65
N THR A 124 -19.57 10.86 25.84
CA THR A 124 -18.96 10.10 24.74
C THR A 124 -19.58 8.70 24.69
N SER A 125 -20.05 8.28 23.52
CA SER A 125 -20.63 6.94 23.38
C SER A 125 -19.58 5.86 23.60
N SER A 126 -19.96 4.77 24.28
CA SER A 126 -19.12 3.59 24.51
C SER A 126 -18.55 2.98 23.22
N GLY A 127 -19.28 3.11 22.10
CA GLY A 127 -18.83 2.65 20.78
C GLY A 127 -17.59 3.38 20.27
N ILE A 128 -17.43 4.68 20.57
CA ILE A 128 -16.24 5.44 20.19
C ILE A 128 -15.01 4.91 20.96
N PHE A 129 -15.17 4.65 22.25
CA PHE A 129 -14.07 4.08 23.04
C PHE A 129 -13.69 2.68 22.57
N LEU A 130 -14.69 1.85 22.26
CA LEU A 130 -14.43 0.51 21.71
C LEU A 130 -13.61 0.60 20.41
N THR A 131 -13.97 1.48 19.49
CA THR A 131 -13.21 1.69 18.24
C THR A 131 -11.78 2.17 18.50
N ARG A 132 -11.59 3.07 19.48
CA ARG A 132 -10.25 3.54 19.87
C ARG A 132 -9.37 2.45 20.47
N ILE A 133 -9.96 1.50 21.18
CA ILE A 133 -9.22 0.37 21.78
C ILE A 133 -8.95 -0.72 20.75
N THR A 134 -9.89 -1.00 19.85
CA THR A 134 -9.79 -2.14 18.92
C THR A 134 -9.14 -1.77 17.59
N SER A 135 -9.63 -0.72 16.93
CA SER A 135 -9.29 -0.45 15.53
C SER A 135 -8.22 0.62 15.32
N ASP A 136 -8.18 1.67 16.18
CA ASP A 136 -7.23 2.76 16.00
C ASP A 136 -5.76 2.34 16.15
N PRO A 137 -5.37 1.47 17.13
CA PRO A 137 -4.02 0.95 17.23
C PRO A 137 -3.58 0.19 15.98
N ASP A 138 -4.45 -0.66 15.45
CA ASP A 138 -4.17 -1.45 14.25
C ASP A 138 -3.99 -0.52 13.02
N ASN A 139 -4.79 0.55 12.91
CA ASN A 139 -4.66 1.55 11.86
C ASN A 139 -3.32 2.32 11.93
N ILE A 140 -2.80 2.59 13.13
CA ILE A 140 -1.49 3.22 13.32
C ILE A 140 -0.38 2.32 12.79
N ILE A 141 -0.42 1.04 13.12
CA ILE A 141 0.56 0.05 12.65
C ILE A 141 0.48 -0.13 11.13
N ASN A 142 -0.73 -0.26 10.58
CA ASN A 142 -0.93 -0.37 9.13
C ASN A 142 -0.39 0.87 8.38
N ALA A 143 -0.57 2.07 8.94
CA ALA A 143 0.00 3.28 8.35
C ALA A 143 1.53 3.27 8.38
N PHE A 144 2.15 2.81 9.47
CA PHE A 144 3.58 2.65 9.57
C PHE A 144 4.11 1.62 8.56
N ASP A 145 3.43 0.48 8.44
CA ASP A 145 3.79 -0.57 7.49
C ASP A 145 3.70 -0.10 6.03
N ALA A 146 2.67 0.67 5.69
CA ALA A 146 2.54 1.28 4.37
C ALA A 146 3.73 2.22 4.05
N VAL A 147 4.15 3.06 5.02
CA VAL A 147 5.30 3.94 4.86
C VAL A 147 6.58 3.13 4.65
N ARG A 148 6.82 2.10 5.49
CA ARG A 148 7.97 1.20 5.36
C ARG A 148 7.98 0.50 3.99
N GLY A 149 6.86 -0.10 3.60
CA GLY A 149 6.72 -0.81 2.33
C GLY A 149 6.98 0.09 1.13
N ASN A 150 6.44 1.31 1.13
CA ASN A 150 6.68 2.28 0.07
C ASN A 150 8.14 2.72 0.00
N PHE A 151 8.78 2.96 1.15
CA PHE A 151 10.20 3.29 1.21
C PHE A 151 11.08 2.17 0.61
N THR A 152 10.79 0.92 0.98
CA THR A 152 11.49 -0.26 0.45
C THR A 152 11.32 -0.39 -1.07
N LYS A 153 10.10 -0.16 -1.59
CA LYS A 153 9.82 -0.16 -3.04
C LYS A 153 10.59 0.95 -3.78
N ILE A 154 10.59 2.17 -3.26
CA ILE A 154 11.33 3.30 -3.87
C ILE A 154 12.81 2.95 -3.97
N LEU A 155 13.40 2.42 -2.90
CA LEU A 155 14.81 2.05 -2.90
C LEU A 155 15.09 0.92 -3.90
N SER A 156 14.24 -0.11 -3.94
CA SER A 156 14.33 -1.18 -4.95
C SER A 156 14.30 -0.63 -6.38
N ASN A 157 13.41 0.33 -6.66
CA ASN A 157 13.29 0.94 -7.97
C ASN A 157 14.55 1.75 -8.36
N ILE A 158 15.20 2.41 -7.41
CA ILE A 158 16.45 3.11 -7.66
C ILE A 158 17.51 2.14 -8.20
N PHE A 159 17.64 0.94 -7.62
CA PHE A 159 18.56 -0.07 -8.13
C PHE A 159 18.18 -0.55 -9.53
N VAL A 160 16.89 -0.72 -9.81
CA VAL A 160 16.42 -1.07 -11.16
C VAL A 160 16.76 0.02 -12.16
N PHE A 161 16.56 1.30 -11.83
CA PHE A 161 16.96 2.42 -12.69
C PHE A 161 18.47 2.42 -12.96
N ILE A 162 19.30 2.29 -11.92
CA ILE A 162 20.75 2.24 -12.06
C ILE A 162 21.16 1.09 -13.02
N TYR A 163 20.53 -0.08 -12.89
CA TYR A 163 20.81 -1.22 -13.74
C TYR A 163 20.43 -0.96 -15.21
N ILE A 164 19.25 -0.37 -15.48
CA ILE A 164 18.82 -0.06 -16.84
C ILE A 164 19.70 1.02 -17.47
N PHE A 165 20.10 2.04 -16.71
CA PHE A 165 21.05 3.05 -17.16
C PHE A 165 22.43 2.45 -17.49
N HIS A 166 22.85 1.44 -16.74
CA HIS A 166 24.09 0.71 -17.02
C HIS A 166 24.01 -0.10 -18.32
N ILE A 167 22.82 -0.64 -18.66
CA ILE A 167 22.60 -1.34 -19.93
C ILE A 167 22.64 -0.34 -21.09
N ASN A 168 21.82 0.70 -21.02
CA ASN A 168 21.74 1.73 -22.06
C ASN A 168 21.12 3.02 -21.52
N PHE A 169 21.77 4.14 -21.75
CA PHE A 169 21.36 5.46 -21.26
C PHE A 169 19.97 5.90 -21.83
N VAL A 170 19.72 5.63 -23.12
CA VAL A 170 18.44 5.98 -23.77
C VAL A 170 17.28 5.22 -23.16
N LEU A 171 17.44 3.92 -22.92
CA LEU A 171 16.43 3.08 -22.27
C LEU A 171 16.17 3.55 -20.83
N GLY A 172 17.21 3.99 -20.12
CA GLY A 172 17.10 4.60 -18.79
C GLY A 172 16.23 5.85 -18.80
N ILE A 173 16.42 6.77 -19.74
CA ILE A 173 15.60 7.99 -19.87
C ILE A 173 14.13 7.63 -20.15
N ILE A 174 13.89 6.69 -21.06
CA ILE A 174 12.51 6.29 -21.41
C ILE A 174 11.80 5.66 -20.21
N THR A 175 12.50 4.86 -19.40
CA THR A 175 11.91 4.30 -18.17
C THR A 175 11.54 5.38 -17.16
N ILE A 176 12.36 6.43 -17.00
CA ILE A 176 12.02 7.57 -16.14
C ILE A 176 10.79 8.31 -16.67
N ILE A 177 10.74 8.62 -17.97
CA ILE A 177 9.58 9.29 -18.58
C ILE A 177 8.31 8.45 -18.39
N GLY A 178 8.38 7.15 -18.62
CA GLY A 178 7.27 6.23 -18.39
C GLY A 178 6.79 6.22 -16.94
N THR A 179 7.72 6.16 -15.99
CA THR A 179 7.43 6.20 -14.54
C THR A 179 6.75 7.52 -14.14
N ILE A 180 7.24 8.66 -14.63
CA ILE A 180 6.63 9.97 -14.40
C ILE A 180 5.23 10.03 -15.00
N SER A 181 5.04 9.49 -16.21
CA SER A 181 3.73 9.46 -16.88
C SER A 181 2.69 8.66 -16.09
N VAL A 182 3.07 7.47 -15.57
CA VAL A 182 2.22 6.66 -14.69
C VAL A 182 1.88 7.43 -13.41
N TYR A 183 2.88 8.06 -12.77
CA TYR A 183 2.65 8.88 -11.57
C TYR A 183 1.65 10.03 -11.82
N LEU A 184 1.74 10.71 -12.96
CA LEU A 184 0.79 11.78 -13.31
C LEU A 184 -0.64 11.28 -13.46
N VAL A 185 -0.84 10.10 -14.06
CA VAL A 185 -2.15 9.45 -14.14
C VAL A 185 -2.69 9.13 -12.74
N GLU A 186 -1.90 8.52 -11.87
CA GLU A 186 -2.31 8.19 -10.51
C GLU A 186 -2.60 9.44 -9.67
N LYS A 187 -1.78 10.47 -9.80
CA LYS A 187 -2.02 11.75 -9.12
C LYS A 187 -3.34 12.40 -9.53
N SER A 188 -3.70 12.33 -10.82
CA SER A 188 -4.98 12.86 -11.32
C SER A 188 -6.19 12.12 -10.77
N ALA A 189 -6.05 10.82 -10.48
CA ALA A 189 -7.09 9.99 -9.86
C ALA A 189 -7.27 10.29 -8.36
N MET A 190 -6.21 10.68 -7.68
CA MET A 190 -6.17 10.80 -6.21
C MET A 190 -7.19 11.80 -5.67
N ASP A 191 -7.42 12.92 -6.34
CA ASP A 191 -8.38 13.94 -5.89
C ASP A 191 -9.82 13.42 -5.95
N LYS A 192 -10.18 12.71 -7.03
CA LYS A 192 -11.50 12.07 -7.17
C LYS A 192 -11.68 10.97 -6.13
N TRP A 193 -10.66 10.14 -5.92
CA TRP A 193 -10.68 9.10 -4.90
C TRP A 193 -10.88 9.64 -3.49
N ASN A 194 -10.19 10.73 -3.15
CA ASN A 194 -10.33 11.39 -1.86
C ASN A 194 -11.74 11.94 -1.64
N ALA A 195 -12.39 12.45 -2.69
CA ALA A 195 -13.78 12.91 -2.62
C ALA A 195 -14.75 11.75 -2.32
N TYR A 196 -14.64 10.64 -3.06
CA TYR A 196 -15.45 9.43 -2.83
C TYR A 196 -15.18 8.82 -1.44
N ARG A 197 -13.92 8.73 -1.01
CA ARG A 197 -13.55 8.22 0.31
C ARG A 197 -14.18 9.04 1.44
N LYS A 198 -14.15 10.38 1.33
CA LYS A 198 -14.78 11.26 2.33
C LYS A 198 -16.30 11.07 2.38
N ARG A 199 -16.95 10.96 1.23
CA ARG A 199 -18.40 10.73 1.14
C ARG A 199 -18.77 9.37 1.72
N ARG A 200 -18.08 8.31 1.32
CA ARG A 200 -18.30 6.95 1.82
C ARG A 200 -18.13 6.83 3.33
N ASN A 201 -17.11 7.48 3.90
CA ASN A 201 -16.93 7.50 5.36
C ASN A 201 -18.12 8.15 6.06
N LYS A 202 -18.62 9.30 5.56
CA LYS A 202 -19.81 9.94 6.11
C LYS A 202 -21.06 9.05 6.03
N LEU A 203 -21.24 8.34 4.92
CA LEU A 203 -22.37 7.42 4.75
C LEU A 203 -22.27 6.22 5.70
N ARG A 204 -21.06 5.68 5.89
CA ARG A 204 -20.81 4.61 6.86
C ARG A 204 -21.08 5.06 8.29
N ASP A 205 -20.58 6.22 8.68
CA ASP A 205 -20.81 6.79 10.02
C ASP A 205 -22.31 6.96 10.27
N ARG A 206 -23.05 7.51 9.28
CA ARG A 206 -24.51 7.66 9.33
C ARG A 206 -25.21 6.31 9.48
N ASN A 207 -24.82 5.31 8.69
CA ASN A 207 -25.38 3.95 8.78
C ASN A 207 -25.14 3.34 10.15
N THR A 208 -23.90 3.41 10.64
CA THR A 208 -23.54 2.89 11.97
C THR A 208 -24.37 3.56 13.06
N THR A 209 -24.58 4.86 12.97
CA THR A 209 -25.41 5.61 13.93
C THR A 209 -26.86 5.13 13.90
N ILE A 210 -27.47 5.03 12.71
CA ILE A 210 -28.87 4.60 12.55
C ILE A 210 -29.04 3.15 13.06
N ILE A 211 -28.13 2.25 12.72
CA ILE A 211 -28.18 0.85 13.18
C ILE A 211 -28.04 0.79 14.71
N ASN A 212 -27.12 1.53 15.31
CA ASN A 212 -26.94 1.56 16.75
C ASN A 212 -28.16 2.14 17.47
N GLU A 213 -28.76 3.20 16.95
CA GLU A 213 -30.00 3.76 17.46
C GLU A 213 -31.15 2.74 17.40
N GLY A 214 -31.28 2.04 16.28
CA GLY A 214 -32.28 0.99 16.11
C GLY A 214 -32.10 -0.20 17.04
N LEU A 215 -30.84 -0.65 17.23
CA LEU A 215 -30.53 -1.73 18.17
C LEU A 215 -30.87 -1.35 19.61
N LYS A 216 -30.52 -0.13 20.01
CA LYS A 216 -30.86 0.38 21.36
C LYS A 216 -32.35 0.61 21.56
N GLY A 217 -33.04 1.13 20.53
CA GLY A 217 -34.49 1.40 20.57
C GLY A 217 -35.35 0.23 20.04
N THR A 218 -34.83 -0.99 19.95
CA THR A 218 -35.59 -2.14 19.39
C THR A 218 -36.92 -2.38 20.05
N HIS A 219 -36.98 -2.21 21.38
CA HIS A 219 -38.22 -2.34 22.16
C HIS A 219 -39.23 -1.29 21.74
N ASP A 220 -38.83 -0.04 21.70
CA ASP A 220 -39.70 1.10 21.36
C ASP A 220 -40.16 1.01 19.89
N ILE A 221 -39.27 0.61 18.96
CA ILE A 221 -39.61 0.40 17.56
C ILE A 221 -40.70 -0.66 17.38
N LYS A 222 -40.67 -1.73 18.20
CA LYS A 222 -41.68 -2.79 18.19
C LYS A 222 -42.99 -2.31 18.86
N LEU A 223 -42.90 -1.63 20.00
CA LEU A 223 -44.08 -1.09 20.70
C LEU A 223 -44.84 -0.08 19.84
N LEU A 224 -44.15 0.79 19.17
CA LEU A 224 -44.72 1.81 18.28
C LEU A 224 -45.13 1.28 16.92
N ASN A 225 -44.89 -0.01 16.64
CA ASN A 225 -45.20 -0.67 15.36
C ASN A 225 -44.56 0.02 14.14
N ILE A 226 -43.37 0.61 14.29
CA ILE A 226 -42.64 1.33 13.25
C ILE A 226 -41.49 0.51 12.64
N VAL A 227 -41.50 -0.80 12.80
CA VAL A 227 -40.47 -1.72 12.32
C VAL A 227 -40.22 -1.56 10.82
N GLU A 228 -41.29 -1.47 10.03
CA GLU A 228 -41.18 -1.35 8.57
C GLU A 228 -40.61 0.01 8.15
N HIS A 229 -41.03 1.10 8.82
CA HIS A 229 -40.43 2.41 8.58
C HIS A 229 -38.93 2.42 8.89
N PHE A 230 -38.52 1.78 9.99
CA PHE A 230 -37.11 1.71 10.36
C PHE A 230 -36.30 0.86 9.36
N LYS A 231 -36.83 -0.28 8.92
CA LYS A 231 -36.21 -1.11 7.86
C LYS A 231 -36.00 -0.32 6.58
N ASN A 232 -37.01 0.39 6.11
CA ASN A 232 -36.95 1.21 4.90
C ASN A 232 -35.91 2.32 5.03
N LYS A 233 -35.79 2.96 6.20
CA LYS A 233 -34.78 3.97 6.50
C LYS A 233 -33.34 3.37 6.42
N VAL A 234 -33.14 2.20 6.99
CA VAL A 234 -31.82 1.50 6.94
C VAL A 234 -31.51 1.07 5.51
N SER A 235 -32.47 0.45 4.81
CA SER A 235 -32.32 0.02 3.41
C SER A 235 -31.94 1.18 2.51
N GLY A 236 -32.66 2.30 2.56
CA GLY A 236 -32.34 3.48 1.75
C GLY A 236 -30.93 4.03 1.99
N ASN A 237 -30.42 4.00 3.23
CA ASN A 237 -29.05 4.41 3.49
C ASN A 237 -28.02 3.38 2.99
N LEU A 238 -28.33 2.08 3.04
CA LEU A 238 -27.49 1.03 2.49
C LEU A 238 -27.42 1.12 0.96
N ASP A 239 -28.56 1.41 0.31
CA ASP A 239 -28.63 1.60 -1.13
C ASP A 239 -27.82 2.84 -1.57
N GLU A 240 -27.90 3.95 -0.81
CA GLU A 240 -27.05 5.13 -1.07
C GLU A 240 -25.56 4.80 -0.93
N LEU A 241 -25.18 4.02 0.08
CA LEU A 241 -23.79 3.58 0.28
C LEU A 241 -23.34 2.64 -0.85
N CYS A 242 -24.20 1.72 -1.29
CA CYS A 242 -23.94 0.83 -2.40
C CYS A 242 -23.70 1.62 -3.70
N ASN A 243 -24.60 2.55 -4.04
CA ASN A 243 -24.50 3.37 -5.23
C ASN A 243 -23.22 4.24 -5.23
N ASP A 244 -22.85 4.82 -4.09
CA ASP A 244 -21.61 5.59 -3.94
C ASP A 244 -20.37 4.69 -4.11
N THR A 245 -20.43 3.47 -3.60
CA THR A 245 -19.36 2.48 -3.74
C THR A 245 -19.20 2.05 -5.21
N VAL A 246 -20.30 1.73 -5.90
CA VAL A 246 -20.30 1.39 -7.33
C VAL A 246 -19.75 2.55 -8.16
N GLY A 247 -20.21 3.79 -7.87
CA GLY A 247 -19.69 4.99 -8.54
C GLY A 247 -18.18 5.18 -8.33
N SER A 248 -17.67 4.91 -7.14
CA SER A 248 -16.23 4.99 -6.87
C SER A 248 -15.42 3.92 -7.60
N ILE A 249 -15.94 2.69 -7.70
CA ILE A 249 -15.30 1.58 -8.43
C ILE A 249 -15.26 1.89 -9.94
N LYS A 250 -16.31 2.49 -10.48
CA LYS A 250 -16.33 2.90 -11.89
C LYS A 250 -15.20 3.88 -12.21
N VAL A 251 -15.04 4.92 -11.38
CA VAL A 251 -13.94 5.88 -11.52
C VAL A 251 -12.58 5.20 -11.36
N ASP A 252 -12.45 4.31 -10.38
CA ASP A 252 -11.23 3.54 -10.17
C ASP A 252 -10.86 2.73 -11.42
N SER A 253 -11.80 1.98 -11.96
CA SER A 253 -11.62 1.14 -13.15
C SER A 253 -11.19 1.96 -14.37
N GLU A 254 -11.76 3.16 -14.57
CA GLU A 254 -11.39 4.07 -15.66
C GLU A 254 -9.91 4.51 -15.54
N TYR A 255 -9.46 4.87 -14.33
CA TYR A 255 -8.07 5.28 -14.11
C TYR A 255 -7.09 4.10 -14.15
N VAL A 256 -7.46 2.93 -13.63
CA VAL A 256 -6.67 1.71 -13.75
C VAL A 256 -6.49 1.34 -15.22
N PHE A 257 -7.54 1.47 -16.04
CA PHE A 257 -7.45 1.23 -17.48
C PHE A 257 -6.52 2.22 -18.17
N LEU A 258 -6.66 3.53 -17.90
CA LEU A 258 -5.76 4.55 -18.44
C LEU A 258 -4.29 4.30 -18.05
N ARG A 259 -4.04 3.97 -16.78
CA ARG A 259 -2.72 3.57 -16.31
C ARG A 259 -2.19 2.37 -17.10
N THR A 260 -3.02 1.35 -17.30
CA THR A 260 -2.65 0.14 -18.05
C THR A 260 -2.26 0.47 -19.49
N ILE A 261 -3.01 1.36 -20.17
CA ILE A 261 -2.65 1.83 -21.50
C ILE A 261 -1.27 2.49 -21.51
N VAL A 262 -1.01 3.39 -20.55
CA VAL A 262 0.29 4.07 -20.44
C VAL A 262 1.41 3.08 -20.21
N VAL A 263 1.22 2.12 -19.28
CA VAL A 263 2.20 1.08 -18.99
C VAL A 263 2.51 0.24 -20.23
N TYR A 264 1.50 -0.22 -20.95
CA TYR A 264 1.71 -1.01 -22.16
C TYR A 264 2.36 -0.20 -23.30
N ALA A 265 1.98 1.07 -23.46
CA ALA A 265 2.61 1.93 -24.47
C ALA A 265 4.11 2.11 -24.21
N PHE A 266 4.50 2.44 -22.99
CA PHE A 266 5.93 2.55 -22.63
C PHE A 266 6.65 1.21 -22.68
N THR A 267 6.00 0.12 -22.30
CA THR A 267 6.57 -1.23 -22.43
C THR A 267 6.83 -1.58 -23.90
N ALA A 268 5.90 -1.30 -24.78
CA ALA A 268 6.06 -1.53 -26.21
C ALA A 268 7.22 -0.71 -26.78
N VAL A 269 7.32 0.58 -26.42
CA VAL A 269 8.45 1.44 -26.84
C VAL A 269 9.78 0.88 -26.32
N LEU A 270 9.86 0.47 -25.06
CA LEU A 270 11.07 -0.12 -24.48
C LEU A 270 11.49 -1.40 -25.22
N ILE A 271 10.52 -2.28 -25.51
CA ILE A 271 10.82 -3.54 -26.22
C ILE A 271 11.29 -3.25 -27.66
N VAL A 272 10.57 -2.42 -28.41
CA VAL A 272 10.93 -2.08 -29.79
C VAL A 272 12.34 -1.48 -29.87
N LEU A 273 12.64 -0.52 -28.98
CA LEU A 273 13.97 0.08 -28.95
C LEU A 273 15.04 -0.92 -28.50
N SER A 274 14.72 -1.79 -27.55
CA SER A 274 15.64 -2.84 -27.11
C SER A 274 15.94 -3.83 -28.24
N ILE A 275 14.95 -4.22 -29.05
CA ILE A 275 15.14 -5.06 -30.25
C ILE A 275 16.03 -4.35 -31.28
N TYR A 276 15.79 -3.04 -31.49
CA TYR A 276 16.60 -2.23 -32.37
C TYR A 276 18.08 -2.19 -31.92
N PHE A 277 18.32 -1.95 -30.63
CA PHE A 277 19.66 -1.94 -30.06
C PHE A 277 20.34 -3.32 -30.07
N VAL A 278 19.58 -4.41 -29.93
CA VAL A 278 20.11 -5.77 -30.12
C VAL A 278 20.54 -6.00 -31.57
N LYS A 279 19.74 -5.55 -32.55
CA LYS A 279 20.07 -5.68 -33.98
C LYS A 279 21.40 -4.99 -34.36
N PHE A 280 21.72 -3.89 -33.65
CA PHE A 280 22.97 -3.15 -33.88
C PHE A 280 24.11 -3.52 -32.90
N ASP A 281 23.96 -4.64 -32.18
CA ASP A 281 24.95 -5.14 -31.20
C ASP A 281 25.27 -4.14 -30.05
N VAL A 282 24.39 -3.17 -29.81
CA VAL A 282 24.55 -2.20 -28.72
C VAL A 282 24.24 -2.81 -27.35
N ILE A 283 23.25 -3.72 -27.30
CA ILE A 283 22.88 -4.46 -26.08
C ILE A 283 22.73 -5.96 -26.41
N LYS A 284 22.88 -6.81 -25.41
CA LYS A 284 22.66 -8.24 -25.52
C LYS A 284 21.18 -8.62 -25.46
N VAL A 285 20.82 -9.77 -26.07
CA VAL A 285 19.45 -10.33 -25.98
C VAL A 285 19.02 -10.56 -24.53
N SER A 286 19.92 -11.01 -23.67
CA SER A 286 19.68 -11.20 -22.24
C SER A 286 19.30 -9.89 -21.52
N SER A 287 19.89 -8.77 -21.93
CA SER A 287 19.55 -7.45 -21.40
C SER A 287 18.13 -7.04 -21.77
N LEU A 288 17.66 -7.35 -22.98
CA LEU A 288 16.27 -7.15 -23.40
C LEU A 288 15.30 -7.91 -22.48
N ILE A 289 15.62 -9.19 -22.20
CA ILE A 289 14.79 -10.01 -21.30
C ILE A 289 14.79 -9.46 -19.88
N ALA A 290 15.94 -9.01 -19.37
CA ALA A 290 16.01 -8.36 -18.06
C ALA A 290 15.12 -7.10 -17.99
N ILE A 291 15.17 -6.25 -19.01
CA ILE A 291 14.32 -5.04 -19.09
C ILE A 291 12.84 -5.41 -19.09
N PHE A 292 12.45 -6.43 -19.85
CA PHE A 292 11.09 -6.95 -19.86
C PHE A 292 10.65 -7.46 -18.48
N MET A 293 11.50 -8.17 -17.75
CA MET A 293 11.22 -8.64 -16.40
C MET A 293 11.13 -7.49 -15.37
N TYR A 294 11.83 -6.39 -15.59
CA TYR A 294 11.76 -5.22 -14.71
C TYR A 294 10.53 -4.34 -14.92
N LYS A 295 9.84 -4.45 -16.06
CA LYS A 295 8.67 -3.58 -16.38
C LYS A 295 7.63 -3.55 -15.27
N ASP A 296 7.28 -4.72 -14.72
CA ASP A 296 6.25 -4.84 -13.69
C ASP A 296 6.67 -4.18 -12.38
N ARG A 297 7.96 -4.21 -12.06
CA ARG A 297 8.48 -3.51 -10.87
C ARG A 297 8.50 -1.99 -11.05
N LEU A 298 8.88 -1.50 -12.21
CA LEU A 298 8.97 -0.07 -12.50
C LEU A 298 7.61 0.62 -12.50
N PHE A 299 6.62 -0.01 -13.12
CA PHE A 299 5.33 0.62 -13.37
C PHE A 299 4.22 0.23 -12.37
N THR A 300 4.42 -0.79 -11.53
CA THR A 300 3.43 -1.21 -10.51
C THR A 300 3.77 -0.76 -9.10
N SER A 301 4.96 -0.21 -8.87
CA SER A 301 5.47 0.14 -7.54
C SER A 301 5.23 1.59 -7.15
N ILE A 302 4.49 2.33 -7.95
CA ILE A 302 4.09 3.71 -7.70
C ILE A 302 2.65 3.71 -7.19
#